data_aa39dd55db66d9e43317af7fe2eb1684
#
_entry.id   aa39dd55db66d9e43317af7fe2eb1684
#
_cell.length_a   1.000
_cell.length_b   1.000
_cell.length_c   1.000
_cell.angle_alpha   90.00
_cell.angle_beta   90.00
_cell.angle_gamma   90.00
#
_symmetry.space_group_name_H-M   'P 1'
#
loop_
_entity.id
_entity.type
_entity.pdbx_description
1 polymer ?
#
loop_
_entity_poly.entity_id
_entity_poly.type
_entity_poly.pdbx_seq_one_letter_code
_entity_poly.pdbx_strand_id
1 'polypeptide(L)'
;MIEHGSVVEHRRVIELRRVARVFEVGTEQVHALRDVDLRIGQGEYLSLMGPSGSGKSTLLHVLGLLDRPTGGQYLLHGKDVTALDEAEQARTRRLHIGFVFQAYHLVPRLTTAQNVALPLVLAEVPPAERRERTMAQLRAFGLLDRTNHLPDQLSGGQRQRVAIARATVTRPELLLADEPTGNLDRANGLEVVRILEQLHDDGITLIVVTHDQELGRRAHRQLRMDDGRLVGDVGEGLGPNPGPNSGGLRGQSEDGT
;
A
#
# COMPACT_ATOMS: atom_id res chain seq x y z
N MET A 1 38.57 -19.81 7.89
CA MET A 1 37.36 -19.27 8.53
C MET A 1 36.62 -18.47 7.47
N ILE A 2 35.61 -19.05 6.89
CA ILE A 2 34.77 -18.38 5.87
C ILE A 2 33.53 -17.94 6.64
N GLU A 3 33.39 -16.62 6.84
CA GLU A 3 32.19 -16.04 7.43
C GLU A 3 31.04 -16.27 6.49
N HIS A 4 30.09 -17.08 6.91
CA HIS A 4 28.78 -17.19 6.29
C HIS A 4 28.02 -15.90 6.64
N GLY A 5 28.03 -14.93 5.71
CA GLY A 5 27.08 -13.84 5.75
C GLY A 5 25.68 -14.44 5.71
N SER A 6 24.97 -14.37 6.82
CA SER A 6 23.56 -14.72 6.88
C SER A 6 22.80 -13.76 5.96
N VAL A 7 22.42 -14.23 4.79
CA VAL A 7 21.40 -13.57 3.96
C VAL A 7 20.14 -13.56 4.82
N VAL A 8 19.78 -12.40 5.36
CA VAL A 8 18.48 -12.21 6.02
C VAL A 8 17.45 -12.43 4.92
N GLU A 9 16.82 -13.60 4.93
CA GLU A 9 15.76 -13.95 4.00
C GLU A 9 14.54 -13.09 4.38
N HIS A 10 14.44 -11.88 3.80
CA HIS A 10 13.32 -10.99 4.02
C HIS A 10 12.05 -11.73 3.58
N ARG A 11 11.19 -12.03 4.53
CA ARG A 11 9.92 -12.71 4.28
C ARG A 11 9.11 -11.87 3.29
N ARG A 12 8.83 -12.42 2.12
CA ARG A 12 8.04 -11.74 1.08
C ARG A 12 6.62 -11.55 1.55
N VAL A 13 6.15 -10.32 1.52
CA VAL A 13 4.74 -9.99 1.78
C VAL A 13 3.95 -10.01 0.49
N ILE A 14 4.50 -9.40 -0.58
CA ILE A 14 3.86 -9.28 -1.89
C ILE A 14 4.76 -9.87 -2.96
N GLU A 15 4.16 -10.64 -3.87
CA GLU A 15 4.78 -11.04 -5.13
C GLU A 15 3.75 -10.97 -6.26
N LEU A 16 3.99 -10.08 -7.23
CA LEU A 16 3.25 -10.00 -8.48
C LEU A 16 4.08 -10.66 -9.59
N ARG A 17 3.43 -11.48 -10.41
CA ARG A 17 4.02 -12.15 -11.56
C ARG A 17 3.21 -11.83 -12.79
N ARG A 18 3.74 -11.00 -13.68
CA ARG A 18 3.13 -10.57 -14.95
C ARG A 18 1.68 -10.11 -14.78
N VAL A 19 1.42 -9.33 -13.71
CA VAL A 19 0.08 -8.86 -13.41
C VAL A 19 -0.36 -7.83 -14.45
N ALA A 20 -1.54 -8.05 -15.02
CA ALA A 20 -2.19 -7.16 -15.97
C ALA A 20 -3.58 -6.75 -15.47
N ARG A 21 -4.00 -5.54 -15.83
CA ARG A 21 -5.37 -5.06 -15.62
C ARG A 21 -5.86 -4.30 -16.82
N VAL A 22 -6.93 -4.79 -17.41
CA VAL A 22 -7.60 -4.19 -18.57
C VAL A 22 -9.00 -3.80 -18.16
N PHE A 23 -9.40 -2.59 -18.49
CA PHE A 23 -10.77 -2.11 -18.34
C PHE A 23 -11.42 -2.01 -19.71
N GLU A 24 -12.70 -2.40 -19.81
CA GLU A 24 -13.52 -2.18 -21.00
C GLU A 24 -14.26 -0.85 -20.83
N VAL A 25 -14.00 0.10 -21.72
CA VAL A 25 -14.66 1.41 -21.74
C VAL A 25 -15.39 1.57 -23.07
N GLY A 26 -16.66 1.23 -23.10
CA GLY A 26 -17.42 1.15 -24.35
C GLY A 26 -16.86 0.05 -25.26
N THR A 27 -16.34 0.41 -26.43
CA THR A 27 -15.70 -0.51 -27.39
C THR A 27 -14.17 -0.56 -27.27
N GLU A 28 -13.57 0.23 -26.40
CA GLU A 28 -12.14 0.34 -26.23
C GLU A 28 -11.65 -0.44 -25.03
N GLN A 29 -10.43 -1.00 -25.14
CA GLN A 29 -9.71 -1.63 -24.04
C GLN A 29 -8.62 -0.71 -23.51
N VAL A 30 -8.73 -0.35 -22.23
CA VAL A 30 -7.72 0.45 -21.52
C VAL A 30 -6.85 -0.47 -20.68
N HIS A 31 -5.59 -0.62 -21.07
CA HIS A 31 -4.61 -1.42 -20.36
C HIS A 31 -3.99 -0.60 -19.23
N ALA A 32 -4.60 -0.66 -18.04
CA ALA A 32 -4.14 0.10 -16.88
C ALA A 32 -2.89 -0.50 -16.21
N LEU A 33 -2.71 -1.83 -16.29
CA LEU A 33 -1.48 -2.52 -15.90
C LEU A 33 -1.06 -3.49 -17.01
N ARG A 34 0.25 -3.54 -17.28
CA ARG A 34 0.86 -4.32 -18.36
C ARG A 34 2.04 -5.14 -17.86
N ASP A 35 1.82 -6.43 -17.61
CA ASP A 35 2.85 -7.40 -17.20
C ASP A 35 3.72 -6.89 -16.01
N VAL A 36 3.07 -6.44 -14.94
CA VAL A 36 3.77 -5.93 -13.76
C VAL A 36 4.34 -7.09 -12.95
N ASP A 37 5.67 -7.09 -12.81
CA ASP A 37 6.40 -7.95 -11.89
C ASP A 37 6.89 -7.11 -10.71
N LEU A 38 6.60 -7.52 -9.46
CA LEU A 38 6.97 -6.78 -8.26
C LEU A 38 7.13 -7.73 -7.07
N ARG A 39 8.16 -7.51 -6.27
CA ARG A 39 8.36 -8.21 -5.00
C ARG A 39 8.57 -7.20 -3.89
N ILE A 40 7.87 -7.39 -2.77
CA ILE A 40 7.97 -6.53 -1.60
C ILE A 40 8.18 -7.39 -0.36
N GLY A 41 9.21 -7.09 0.39
CA GLY A 41 9.53 -7.72 1.67
C GLY A 41 8.77 -7.11 2.83
N GLN A 42 8.73 -7.84 3.94
CA GLN A 42 8.17 -7.36 5.18
C GLN A 42 9.00 -6.18 5.71
N GLY A 43 8.32 -5.11 6.16
CA GLY A 43 8.97 -3.92 6.69
C GLY A 43 9.62 -3.03 5.62
N GLU A 44 9.36 -3.21 4.32
CA GLU A 44 9.83 -2.27 3.32
C GLU A 44 8.97 -0.97 3.32
N TYR A 45 9.63 0.16 3.09
CA TYR A 45 8.98 1.43 2.78
C TYR A 45 9.23 1.79 1.32
N LEU A 46 8.17 1.75 0.51
CA LEU A 46 8.22 2.05 -0.92
C LEU A 46 7.41 3.29 -1.27
N SER A 47 7.92 4.08 -2.20
CA SER A 47 7.14 5.08 -2.93
C SER A 47 6.87 4.60 -4.37
N LEU A 48 5.66 4.87 -4.86
CA LEU A 48 5.26 4.60 -6.23
C LEU A 48 4.94 5.92 -6.92
N MET A 49 5.77 6.31 -7.87
CA MET A 49 5.69 7.58 -8.60
C MET A 49 5.45 7.37 -10.10
N GLY A 50 5.03 8.43 -10.79
CA GLY A 50 4.80 8.45 -12.23
C GLY A 50 3.75 9.48 -12.62
N PRO A 51 3.58 9.76 -13.92
CA PRO A 51 2.60 10.73 -14.41
C PRO A 51 1.15 10.31 -14.08
N SER A 52 0.22 11.26 -14.19
CA SER A 52 -1.22 10.95 -14.07
C SER A 52 -1.62 9.94 -15.16
N GLY A 53 -2.46 8.97 -14.80
CA GLY A 53 -2.91 7.92 -15.73
C GLY A 53 -1.90 6.79 -15.94
N SER A 54 -0.73 6.79 -15.31
CA SER A 54 0.27 5.70 -15.50
C SER A 54 -0.09 4.36 -14.83
N GLY A 55 -1.23 4.26 -14.13
CA GLY A 55 -1.71 3.01 -13.51
C GLY A 55 -1.40 2.86 -12.02
N LYS A 56 -0.83 3.86 -11.33
CA LYS A 56 -0.44 3.80 -9.91
C LYS A 56 -1.58 3.43 -8.98
N SER A 57 -2.69 4.15 -9.03
CA SER A 57 -3.86 3.86 -8.19
C SER A 57 -4.48 2.51 -8.54
N THR A 58 -4.44 2.09 -9.81
CA THR A 58 -4.88 0.75 -10.22
C THR A 58 -3.99 -0.32 -9.60
N LEU A 59 -2.65 -0.15 -9.63
CA LEU A 59 -1.74 -1.08 -8.97
C LEU A 59 -2.01 -1.12 -7.47
N LEU A 60 -2.18 0.04 -6.84
CA LEU A 60 -2.48 0.13 -5.41
C LEU A 60 -3.81 -0.57 -5.05
N HIS A 61 -4.85 -0.44 -5.89
CA HIS A 61 -6.13 -1.12 -5.71
C HIS A 61 -6.01 -2.64 -5.87
N VAL A 62 -5.21 -3.12 -6.82
CA VAL A 62 -4.92 -4.56 -6.97
C VAL A 62 -4.17 -5.07 -5.74
N LEU A 63 -3.11 -4.37 -5.29
CA LEU A 63 -2.38 -4.71 -4.07
C LEU A 63 -3.28 -4.72 -2.83
N GLY A 64 -4.23 -3.78 -2.77
CA GLY A 64 -5.20 -3.64 -1.69
C GLY A 64 -6.37 -4.63 -1.76
N LEU A 65 -6.42 -5.51 -2.75
CA LEU A 65 -7.57 -6.41 -3.00
C LEU A 65 -8.90 -5.64 -3.14
N LEU A 66 -8.85 -4.41 -3.65
CA LEU A 66 -10.00 -3.58 -4.01
C LEU A 66 -10.40 -3.80 -5.48
N ASP A 67 -9.47 -4.29 -6.29
CA ASP A 67 -9.68 -4.65 -7.68
C ASP A 67 -8.96 -5.98 -7.98
N ARG A 68 -9.35 -6.64 -9.09
CA ARG A 68 -8.78 -7.93 -9.50
C ARG A 68 -7.92 -7.75 -10.74
N PRO A 69 -6.77 -8.41 -10.82
CA PRO A 69 -6.03 -8.48 -12.07
C PRO A 69 -6.85 -9.23 -13.12
N THR A 70 -6.69 -8.85 -14.38
CA THR A 70 -7.25 -9.58 -15.54
C THR A 70 -6.30 -10.65 -16.06
N GLY A 71 -5.04 -10.65 -15.61
CA GLY A 71 -4.03 -11.63 -15.96
C GLY A 71 -2.86 -11.61 -14.99
N GLY A 72 -2.02 -12.64 -15.07
CA GLY A 72 -0.90 -12.82 -14.15
C GLY A 72 -1.29 -13.44 -12.81
N GLN A 73 -0.41 -13.34 -11.82
CA GLN A 73 -0.58 -13.94 -10.50
C GLN A 73 -0.20 -12.96 -9.41
N TYR A 74 -1.02 -12.89 -8.35
CA TYR A 74 -0.73 -12.12 -7.13
C TYR A 74 -0.63 -13.06 -5.93
N LEU A 75 0.53 -13.10 -5.30
CA LEU A 75 0.79 -13.85 -4.07
C LEU A 75 0.92 -12.88 -2.90
N LEU A 76 0.09 -13.05 -1.88
CA LEU A 76 0.16 -12.35 -0.59
C LEU A 76 0.63 -13.35 0.47
N HIS A 77 1.76 -13.10 1.12
CA HIS A 77 2.41 -14.05 2.04
C HIS A 77 2.61 -15.45 1.43
N GLY A 78 2.92 -15.52 0.12
CA GLY A 78 3.09 -16.76 -0.62
C GLY A 78 1.79 -17.49 -0.98
N LYS A 79 0.63 -17.00 -0.53
CA LYS A 79 -0.69 -17.53 -0.89
C LYS A 79 -1.21 -16.81 -2.13
N ASP A 80 -1.65 -17.58 -3.14
CA ASP A 80 -2.29 -17.02 -4.32
C ASP A 80 -3.65 -16.39 -3.96
N VAL A 81 -3.76 -15.09 -4.22
CA VAL A 81 -4.97 -14.30 -3.96
C VAL A 81 -5.63 -13.79 -5.25
N THR A 82 -5.14 -14.24 -6.41
CA THR A 82 -5.58 -13.78 -7.73
C THR A 82 -7.06 -14.05 -7.98
N ALA A 83 -7.50 -15.25 -7.63
CA ALA A 83 -8.84 -15.76 -7.94
C ALA A 83 -9.78 -15.83 -6.72
N LEU A 84 -9.44 -15.16 -5.61
CA LEU A 84 -10.31 -15.09 -4.42
C LEU A 84 -11.67 -14.51 -4.78
N ASP A 85 -12.74 -15.05 -4.21
CA ASP A 85 -14.07 -14.44 -4.29
C ASP A 85 -14.15 -13.12 -3.49
N GLU A 86 -15.25 -12.39 -3.61
CA GLU A 86 -15.41 -11.08 -2.95
C GLU A 86 -15.37 -11.19 -1.42
N ALA A 87 -15.92 -12.24 -0.84
CA ALA A 87 -15.95 -12.46 0.60
C ALA A 87 -14.55 -12.78 1.14
N GLU A 88 -13.81 -13.62 0.41
CA GLU A 88 -12.43 -13.98 0.73
C GLU A 88 -11.49 -12.77 0.58
N GLN A 89 -11.64 -11.96 -0.50
CA GLN A 89 -10.89 -10.72 -0.67
C GLN A 89 -11.16 -9.74 0.48
N ALA A 90 -12.43 -9.52 0.83
CA ALA A 90 -12.81 -8.63 1.93
C ALA A 90 -12.25 -9.13 3.28
N ARG A 91 -12.27 -10.44 3.52
CA ARG A 91 -11.68 -11.06 4.73
C ARG A 91 -10.17 -10.89 4.76
N THR A 92 -9.47 -11.19 3.66
CA THR A 92 -8.01 -11.07 3.55
C THR A 92 -7.57 -9.62 3.73
N ARG A 93 -8.23 -8.68 3.04
CA ARG A 93 -7.99 -7.24 3.17
C ARG A 93 -8.14 -6.79 4.61
N ARG A 94 -9.23 -7.14 5.28
CA ARG A 94 -9.50 -6.75 6.67
C ARG A 94 -8.42 -7.22 7.64
N LEU A 95 -7.83 -8.39 7.40
CA LEU A 95 -6.83 -8.98 8.29
C LEU A 95 -5.43 -8.42 8.08
N HIS A 96 -5.06 -8.11 6.83
CA HIS A 96 -3.67 -7.87 6.47
C HIS A 96 -3.39 -6.47 5.95
N ILE A 97 -4.41 -5.73 5.47
CA ILE A 97 -4.21 -4.50 4.70
C ILE A 97 -4.96 -3.32 5.32
N GLY A 98 -4.23 -2.25 5.63
CA GLY A 98 -4.79 -0.94 5.88
C GLY A 98 -4.76 -0.08 4.61
N PHE A 99 -5.76 0.76 4.40
CA PHE A 99 -5.83 1.66 3.25
C PHE A 99 -6.11 3.11 3.67
N VAL A 100 -5.25 4.03 3.21
CA VAL A 100 -5.36 5.47 3.42
C VAL A 100 -5.57 6.15 2.06
N PHE A 101 -6.68 6.85 1.91
CA PHE A 101 -7.06 7.51 0.67
C PHE A 101 -6.82 9.02 0.75
N GLN A 102 -6.56 9.66 -0.38
CA GLN A 102 -6.46 11.11 -0.53
C GLN A 102 -7.73 11.83 -0.05
N ALA A 103 -8.91 11.27 -0.35
CA ALA A 103 -10.21 11.85 0.02
C ALA A 103 -10.72 11.41 1.41
N TYR A 104 -9.82 10.87 2.28
CA TYR A 104 -10.10 10.36 3.63
C TYR A 104 -11.11 9.20 3.68
N HIS A 105 -12.16 9.20 2.91
CA HIS A 105 -13.27 8.25 2.87
C HIS A 105 -13.84 7.94 4.26
N LEU A 106 -13.98 8.97 5.10
CA LEU A 106 -14.66 8.85 6.38
C LEU A 106 -16.17 8.77 6.16
N VAL A 107 -16.84 7.98 7.00
CA VAL A 107 -18.31 7.89 6.96
C VAL A 107 -18.88 9.15 7.62
N PRO A 108 -19.62 10.01 6.88
CA PRO A 108 -19.98 11.37 7.35
C PRO A 108 -20.88 11.37 8.60
N ARG A 109 -21.70 10.33 8.78
CA ARG A 109 -22.66 10.21 9.88
C ARG A 109 -22.07 9.54 11.13
N LEU A 110 -20.82 9.08 11.08
CA LEU A 110 -20.13 8.46 12.20
C LEU A 110 -19.17 9.47 12.83
N THR A 111 -19.11 9.45 14.16
CA THR A 111 -18.13 10.24 14.91
C THR A 111 -16.69 9.76 14.60
N THR A 112 -15.70 10.52 15.04
CA THR A 112 -14.28 10.15 14.98
C THR A 112 -14.05 8.76 15.58
N ALA A 113 -14.53 8.51 16.81
CA ALA A 113 -14.39 7.21 17.44
C ALA A 113 -15.09 6.08 16.65
N GLN A 114 -16.27 6.35 16.12
CA GLN A 114 -17.03 5.36 15.34
C GLN A 114 -16.35 5.06 14.00
N ASN A 115 -15.77 6.07 13.32
CA ASN A 115 -14.98 5.85 12.11
C ASN A 115 -13.76 4.97 12.39
N VAL A 116 -13.00 5.24 13.46
CA VAL A 116 -11.84 4.44 13.86
C VAL A 116 -12.25 3.03 14.28
N ALA A 117 -13.38 2.87 14.98
CA ALA A 117 -13.88 1.57 15.44
C ALA A 117 -14.43 0.69 14.30
N LEU A 118 -14.79 1.26 13.14
CA LEU A 118 -15.51 0.56 12.08
C LEU A 118 -14.86 -0.76 11.64
N PRO A 119 -13.53 -0.84 11.37
CA PRO A 119 -12.89 -2.10 11.02
C PRO A 119 -13.00 -3.17 12.12
N LEU A 120 -12.95 -2.77 13.39
CA LEU A 120 -13.12 -3.68 14.53
C LEU A 120 -14.55 -4.18 14.66
N VAL A 121 -15.56 -3.34 14.29
CA VAL A 121 -16.97 -3.77 14.21
C VAL A 121 -17.12 -4.85 13.16
N LEU A 122 -16.58 -4.62 11.97
CA LEU A 122 -16.63 -5.58 10.85
C LEU A 122 -15.82 -6.87 11.12
N ALA A 123 -14.84 -6.79 12.03
CA ALA A 123 -14.07 -7.94 12.51
C ALA A 123 -14.73 -8.64 13.71
N GLU A 124 -15.95 -8.24 14.10
CA GLU A 124 -16.70 -8.80 15.21
C GLU A 124 -15.96 -8.79 16.55
N VAL A 125 -15.02 -7.82 16.73
CA VAL A 125 -14.28 -7.66 17.99
C VAL A 125 -15.27 -7.31 19.10
N PRO A 126 -15.15 -7.95 20.30
CA PRO A 126 -16.05 -7.71 21.43
C PRO A 126 -16.12 -6.21 21.82
N PRO A 127 -17.28 -5.69 22.23
CA PRO A 127 -17.48 -4.25 22.47
C PRO A 127 -16.49 -3.62 23.45
N ALA A 128 -16.10 -4.32 24.51
CA ALA A 128 -15.15 -3.83 25.51
C ALA A 128 -13.75 -3.64 24.89
N GLU A 129 -13.23 -4.67 24.21
CA GLU A 129 -11.94 -4.64 23.53
C GLU A 129 -11.92 -3.61 22.40
N ARG A 130 -13.01 -3.53 21.62
CA ARG A 130 -13.16 -2.52 20.55
C ARG A 130 -13.05 -1.11 21.09
N ARG A 131 -13.71 -0.81 22.23
CA ARG A 131 -13.63 0.49 22.89
C ARG A 131 -12.19 0.78 23.33
N GLU A 132 -11.54 -0.16 23.98
CA GLU A 132 -10.17 -0.02 24.46
C GLU A 132 -9.20 0.28 23.28
N ARG A 133 -9.22 -0.55 22.24
CA ARG A 133 -8.38 -0.36 21.04
C ARG A 133 -8.64 0.98 20.37
N THR A 134 -9.92 1.36 20.22
CA THR A 134 -10.29 2.64 19.62
C THR A 134 -9.75 3.81 20.43
N MET A 135 -9.89 3.80 21.74
CA MET A 135 -9.41 4.89 22.59
C MET A 135 -7.88 4.96 22.65
N ALA A 136 -7.20 3.81 22.63
CA ALA A 136 -5.74 3.75 22.51
C ALA A 136 -5.28 4.36 21.20
N GLN A 137 -5.94 4.03 20.09
CA GLN A 137 -5.64 4.58 18.77
C GLN A 137 -5.88 6.10 18.72
N LEU A 138 -7.02 6.58 19.20
CA LEU A 138 -7.30 8.03 19.26
C LEU A 138 -6.27 8.79 20.09
N ARG A 139 -5.76 8.20 21.18
CA ARG A 139 -4.70 8.78 21.99
C ARG A 139 -3.38 8.87 21.19
N ALA A 140 -2.99 7.78 20.54
CA ALA A 140 -1.74 7.73 19.74
C ALA A 140 -1.73 8.76 18.62
N PHE A 141 -2.90 9.06 18.03
CA PHE A 141 -3.04 10.02 16.93
C PHE A 141 -3.42 11.45 17.38
N GLY A 142 -3.43 11.73 18.72
CA GLY A 142 -3.76 13.06 19.25
C GLY A 142 -5.20 13.50 18.95
N LEU A 143 -6.17 12.57 18.99
CA LEU A 143 -7.57 12.77 18.59
C LEU A 143 -8.55 12.60 19.76
N LEU A 144 -8.07 12.48 21.01
CA LEU A 144 -8.95 12.27 22.17
C LEU A 144 -10.00 13.39 22.33
N ASP A 145 -9.59 14.65 22.14
CA ASP A 145 -10.49 15.80 22.24
C ASP A 145 -11.49 15.88 21.08
N ARG A 146 -11.33 15.03 20.07
CA ARG A 146 -12.17 14.96 18.87
C ARG A 146 -13.01 13.70 18.79
N THR A 147 -13.01 12.87 19.84
CA THR A 147 -13.68 11.56 19.91
C THR A 147 -15.12 11.59 19.38
N ASN A 148 -15.90 12.63 19.73
CA ASN A 148 -17.32 12.75 19.39
C ASN A 148 -17.59 13.67 18.18
N HIS A 149 -16.56 14.24 17.56
CA HIS A 149 -16.74 15.10 16.39
C HIS A 149 -17.08 14.29 15.15
N LEU A 150 -17.93 14.87 14.29
CA LEU A 150 -18.20 14.35 12.93
C LEU A 150 -17.10 14.82 11.96
N PRO A 151 -16.93 14.16 10.81
CA PRO A 151 -15.90 14.51 9.83
C PRO A 151 -15.92 15.96 9.34
N ASP A 152 -17.10 16.58 9.22
CA ASP A 152 -17.27 17.98 8.82
C ASP A 152 -16.79 18.99 9.86
N GLN A 153 -16.68 18.57 11.12
CA GLN A 153 -16.18 19.38 12.24
C GLN A 153 -14.66 19.29 12.43
N LEU A 154 -13.98 18.53 11.57
CA LEU A 154 -12.54 18.28 11.64
C LEU A 154 -11.78 19.04 10.56
N SER A 155 -10.57 19.52 10.89
CA SER A 155 -9.64 20.03 9.87
C SER A 155 -9.19 18.93 8.90
N GLY A 156 -8.59 19.31 7.75
CA GLY A 156 -8.05 18.34 6.79
C GLY A 156 -7.04 17.38 7.42
N GLY A 157 -6.07 17.91 8.18
CA GLY A 157 -5.07 17.10 8.88
C GLY A 157 -5.71 16.18 9.95
N GLN A 158 -6.72 16.65 10.69
CA GLN A 158 -7.45 15.81 11.63
C GLN A 158 -8.20 14.68 10.92
N ARG A 159 -8.89 14.96 9.80
CA ARG A 159 -9.55 13.93 8.97
C ARG A 159 -8.57 12.88 8.48
N GLN A 160 -7.39 13.29 8.03
CA GLN A 160 -6.36 12.36 7.58
C GLN A 160 -5.83 11.50 8.73
N ARG A 161 -5.58 12.07 9.90
CA ARG A 161 -5.20 11.30 11.09
C ARG A 161 -6.27 10.29 11.51
N VAL A 162 -7.55 10.65 11.41
CA VAL A 162 -8.67 9.71 11.65
C VAL A 162 -8.66 8.58 10.61
N ALA A 163 -8.41 8.88 9.33
CA ALA A 163 -8.34 7.88 8.27
C ALA A 163 -7.17 6.90 8.50
N ILE A 164 -5.99 7.40 8.90
CA ILE A 164 -4.83 6.55 9.23
C ILE A 164 -5.11 5.73 10.49
N ALA A 165 -5.67 6.35 11.56
CA ALA A 165 -6.05 5.65 12.77
C ALA A 165 -7.03 4.50 12.50
N ARG A 166 -8.04 4.74 11.63
CA ARG A 166 -8.96 3.70 11.15
C ARG A 166 -8.25 2.60 10.38
N ALA A 167 -7.33 2.95 9.48
CA ALA A 167 -6.61 1.99 8.65
C ALA A 167 -5.68 1.07 9.49
N THR A 168 -5.22 1.54 10.65
CA THR A 168 -4.22 0.86 11.48
C THR A 168 -4.76 0.24 12.78
N VAL A 169 -6.05 0.47 13.12
CA VAL A 169 -6.67 -0.04 14.36
C VAL A 169 -6.70 -1.58 14.46
N THR A 170 -6.71 -2.26 13.33
CA THR A 170 -6.62 -3.74 13.22
C THR A 170 -5.19 -4.25 13.29
N ARG A 171 -4.17 -3.36 13.30
CA ARG A 171 -2.75 -3.70 13.23
C ARG A 171 -2.39 -4.48 11.98
N PRO A 172 -2.65 -3.93 10.78
CA PRO A 172 -2.33 -4.60 9.53
C PRO A 172 -0.81 -4.71 9.34
N GLU A 173 -0.37 -5.70 8.58
CA GLU A 173 1.04 -5.87 8.20
C GLU A 173 1.45 -4.98 7.02
N LEU A 174 0.47 -4.55 6.22
CA LEU A 174 0.63 -3.73 5.04
C LEU A 174 -0.25 -2.49 5.12
N LEU A 175 0.33 -1.31 4.91
CA LEU A 175 -0.37 -0.05 4.79
C LEU A 175 -0.17 0.52 3.38
N LEU A 176 -1.27 0.73 2.68
CA LEU A 176 -1.31 1.34 1.35
C LEU A 176 -1.86 2.76 1.48
N ALA A 177 -1.11 3.75 0.98
CA ALA A 177 -1.49 5.14 1.04
C ALA A 177 -1.53 5.75 -0.36
N ASP A 178 -2.71 6.20 -0.81
CA ASP A 178 -2.90 6.88 -2.09
C ASP A 178 -2.95 8.39 -1.87
N GLU A 179 -1.90 9.10 -2.29
CA GLU A 179 -1.73 10.56 -2.17
C GLU A 179 -2.07 11.09 -0.75
N PRO A 180 -1.46 10.54 0.33
CA PRO A 180 -1.91 10.77 1.69
C PRO A 180 -1.80 12.23 2.17
N THR A 181 -1.08 13.08 1.45
CA THR A 181 -0.88 14.51 1.75
C THR A 181 -1.51 15.43 0.72
N GLY A 182 -2.10 14.90 -0.36
CA GLY A 182 -2.52 15.67 -1.54
C GLY A 182 -3.60 16.74 -1.27
N ASN A 183 -4.38 16.62 -0.19
CA ASN A 183 -5.42 17.58 0.20
C ASN A 183 -5.06 18.39 1.46
N LEU A 184 -3.77 18.42 1.84
CA LEU A 184 -3.29 19.07 3.06
C LEU A 184 -2.39 20.26 2.75
N ASP A 185 -2.39 21.24 3.63
CA ASP A 185 -1.33 22.23 3.67
C ASP A 185 0.00 21.59 4.09
N ARG A 186 1.10 22.30 3.88
CA ARG A 186 2.46 21.79 4.12
C ARG A 186 2.69 21.32 5.57
N ALA A 187 2.16 22.04 6.55
CA ALA A 187 2.38 21.72 7.97
C ALA A 187 1.67 20.40 8.35
N ASN A 188 0.38 20.29 7.99
CA ASN A 188 -0.40 19.09 8.20
C ASN A 188 0.14 17.90 7.37
N GLY A 189 0.63 18.15 6.15
CA GLY A 189 1.26 17.15 5.31
C GLY A 189 2.50 16.54 5.97
N LEU A 190 3.40 17.37 6.51
CA LEU A 190 4.60 16.92 7.23
C LEU A 190 4.25 16.09 8.49
N GLU A 191 3.18 16.47 9.21
CA GLU A 191 2.71 15.69 10.36
C GLU A 191 2.24 14.28 9.93
N VAL A 192 1.47 14.21 8.85
CA VAL A 192 1.00 12.93 8.28
C VAL A 192 2.18 12.06 7.84
N VAL A 193 3.19 12.64 7.20
CA VAL A 193 4.40 11.91 6.79
C VAL A 193 5.12 11.31 8.00
N ARG A 194 5.32 12.09 9.07
CA ARG A 194 5.95 11.58 10.30
C ARG A 194 5.17 10.42 10.93
N ILE A 195 3.84 10.49 10.89
CA ILE A 195 2.99 9.39 11.37
C ILE A 195 3.20 8.13 10.52
N LEU A 196 3.27 8.25 9.20
CA LEU A 196 3.51 7.11 8.30
C LEU A 196 4.90 6.51 8.51
N GLU A 197 5.93 7.36 8.68
CA GLU A 197 7.30 6.93 9.01
C GLU A 197 7.34 6.19 10.34
N GLN A 198 6.68 6.71 11.38
CA GLN A 198 6.60 6.02 12.68
C GLN A 198 5.92 4.66 12.57
N LEU A 199 4.85 4.54 11.81
CA LEU A 199 4.18 3.25 11.58
C LEU A 199 5.09 2.25 10.85
N HIS A 200 5.93 2.74 9.92
CA HIS A 200 6.94 1.93 9.27
C HIS A 200 8.03 1.49 10.26
N ASP A 201 8.55 2.40 11.10
CA ASP A 201 9.54 2.10 12.15
C ASP A 201 8.99 1.07 13.16
N ASP A 202 7.67 1.07 13.39
CA ASP A 202 6.97 0.07 14.20
C ASP A 202 6.80 -1.29 13.46
N GLY A 203 7.32 -1.42 12.24
CA GLY A 203 7.41 -2.67 11.47
C GLY A 203 6.34 -2.88 10.40
N ILE A 204 5.50 -1.89 10.14
CA ILE A 204 4.49 -1.97 9.06
C ILE A 204 5.19 -1.83 7.69
N THR A 205 4.85 -2.72 6.76
CA THR A 205 5.23 -2.56 5.34
C THR A 205 4.41 -1.41 4.76
N LEU A 206 5.07 -0.38 4.21
CA LEU A 206 4.41 0.85 3.77
C LEU A 206 4.61 1.07 2.26
N ILE A 207 3.50 1.27 1.54
CA ILE A 207 3.51 1.66 0.13
C ILE A 207 2.78 2.99 0.00
N VAL A 208 3.47 4.01 -0.50
CA VAL A 208 2.91 5.36 -0.70
C VAL A 208 2.90 5.69 -2.19
N VAL A 209 1.73 5.89 -2.75
CA VAL A 209 1.58 6.54 -4.06
C VAL A 209 1.63 8.03 -3.87
N THR A 210 2.50 8.71 -4.59
CA THR A 210 2.59 10.16 -4.55
C THR A 210 3.18 10.75 -5.84
N HIS A 211 2.79 11.98 -6.14
CA HIS A 211 3.45 12.82 -7.15
C HIS A 211 4.41 13.84 -6.51
N ASP A 212 4.41 13.96 -5.18
CA ASP A 212 5.35 14.78 -4.42
C ASP A 212 6.71 14.10 -4.35
N GLN A 213 7.72 14.73 -4.99
CA GLN A 213 9.08 14.20 -5.01
C GLN A 213 9.76 14.22 -3.64
N GLU A 214 9.43 15.19 -2.76
CA GLU A 214 9.99 15.26 -1.42
C GLU A 214 9.51 14.06 -0.60
N LEU A 215 8.21 13.77 -0.64
CA LEU A 215 7.63 12.59 -0.01
C LEU A 215 8.17 11.29 -0.62
N GLY A 216 8.26 11.23 -1.94
CA GLY A 216 8.76 10.04 -2.64
C GLY A 216 10.20 9.65 -2.25
N ARG A 217 11.07 10.65 -2.04
CA ARG A 217 12.48 10.44 -1.65
C ARG A 217 12.67 9.97 -0.21
N ARG A 218 11.65 10.04 0.63
CA ARG A 218 11.70 9.54 2.01
C ARG A 218 11.61 8.02 2.09
N ALA A 219 11.03 7.40 1.07
CA ALA A 219 10.98 5.96 0.97
C ALA A 219 12.36 5.37 0.67
N HIS A 220 12.65 4.20 1.26
CA HIS A 220 13.92 3.49 1.06
C HIS A 220 14.02 2.89 -0.35
N ARG A 221 12.87 2.63 -0.98
CA ARG A 221 12.77 2.10 -2.33
C ARG A 221 11.76 2.91 -3.15
N GLN A 222 12.17 3.32 -4.35
CA GLN A 222 11.37 4.16 -5.22
C GLN A 222 11.03 3.42 -6.50
N LEU A 223 9.74 3.21 -6.73
CA LEU A 223 9.21 2.61 -7.95
C LEU A 223 8.69 3.71 -8.87
N ARG A 224 8.94 3.56 -10.16
CA ARG A 224 8.40 4.46 -11.17
C ARG A 224 7.52 3.70 -12.14
N MET A 225 6.28 4.19 -12.30
CA MET A 225 5.35 3.69 -13.32
C MET A 225 5.24 4.63 -14.50
N ASP A 226 5.11 4.03 -15.69
CA ASP A 226 4.76 4.71 -16.93
C ASP A 226 3.94 3.76 -17.81
N ASP A 227 2.85 4.24 -18.40
CA ASP A 227 1.93 3.49 -19.28
C ASP A 227 1.63 2.05 -18.80
N GLY A 228 1.25 1.92 -17.53
CA GLY A 228 0.88 0.63 -16.91
C GLY A 228 2.05 -0.31 -16.59
N ARG A 229 3.31 0.11 -16.77
CA ARG A 229 4.52 -0.68 -16.53
C ARG A 229 5.36 -0.10 -15.41
N LEU A 230 6.09 -0.96 -14.70
CA LEU A 230 7.18 -0.53 -13.83
C LEU A 230 8.42 -0.28 -14.72
N VAL A 231 8.87 0.98 -14.77
CA VAL A 231 10.00 1.42 -15.60
C VAL A 231 11.23 1.79 -14.79
N GLY A 232 11.11 1.84 -13.47
CA GLY A 232 12.20 2.12 -12.54
C GLY A 232 11.95 1.47 -11.18
N ASP A 233 13.03 0.97 -10.57
CA ASP A 233 13.06 0.37 -9.23
C ASP A 233 14.45 0.66 -8.65
N VAL A 234 14.51 1.59 -7.71
CA VAL A 234 15.76 2.11 -7.14
C VAL A 234 15.65 2.15 -5.62
N GLY A 235 16.68 1.62 -4.93
CA GLY A 235 16.77 1.65 -3.48
C GLY A 235 17.07 0.30 -2.85
N GLU A 236 17.00 0.23 -1.52
CA GLU A 236 17.22 -0.99 -0.75
C GLU A 236 15.90 -1.78 -0.62
N GLY A 237 15.92 -3.05 -1.01
CA GLY A 237 14.79 -3.96 -0.95
C GLY A 237 15.19 -5.37 -1.37
N LEU A 238 14.23 -6.24 -1.70
CA LEU A 238 14.48 -7.62 -2.13
C LEU A 238 15.28 -7.76 -3.46
N GLY A 239 15.86 -6.68 -3.94
CA GLY A 239 16.62 -6.58 -5.19
C GLY A 239 15.75 -6.22 -6.39
N PRO A 240 16.39 -5.81 -7.50
CA PRO A 240 15.67 -5.41 -8.69
C PRO A 240 14.78 -6.55 -9.19
N ASN A 241 13.59 -6.18 -9.59
CA ASN A 241 12.68 -7.07 -10.30
C ASN A 241 13.42 -7.65 -11.51
N PRO A 242 13.39 -8.95 -11.78
CA PRO A 242 13.94 -9.47 -13.02
C PRO A 242 13.17 -8.83 -14.17
N GLY A 243 13.79 -7.82 -14.81
CA GLY A 243 13.22 -7.15 -15.97
C GLY A 243 12.86 -8.18 -17.07
N PRO A 244 11.96 -7.83 -18.00
CA PRO A 244 11.43 -8.76 -19.02
C PRO A 244 12.47 -9.35 -19.98
N ASN A 245 13.77 -9.08 -19.81
CA ASN A 245 14.84 -9.47 -20.77
C ASN A 245 16.18 -9.86 -20.13
N SER A 246 16.21 -10.73 -19.12
CA SER A 246 17.47 -11.40 -18.74
C SER A 246 17.62 -12.83 -19.29
N GLY A 247 16.80 -13.21 -20.27
CA GLY A 247 16.89 -14.49 -20.97
C GLY A 247 17.43 -14.33 -22.39
N GLY A 248 18.75 -14.41 -22.60
CA GLY A 248 19.28 -14.64 -23.92
C GLY A 248 20.42 -13.75 -24.38
N LEU A 249 21.60 -13.92 -23.83
CA LEU A 249 22.88 -13.81 -24.59
C LEU A 249 23.87 -14.78 -23.92
N ARG A 250 23.68 -16.07 -24.20
CA ARG A 250 24.79 -17.02 -24.07
C ARG A 250 25.53 -17.03 -25.39
N GLY A 251 26.81 -16.73 -25.27
CA GLY A 251 27.78 -16.58 -26.30
C GLY A 251 27.75 -17.62 -27.39
N GLN A 252 27.92 -17.15 -28.58
CA GLN A 252 28.58 -17.90 -29.63
C GLN A 252 30.07 -17.57 -29.49
N SER A 253 30.82 -18.52 -28.98
CA SER A 253 32.27 -18.62 -29.15
C SER A 253 32.53 -18.96 -30.61
N GLU A 254 33.06 -18.02 -31.35
CA GLU A 254 33.73 -18.30 -32.60
C GLU A 254 35.06 -18.98 -32.30
N ASP A 255 35.09 -20.30 -32.47
CA ASP A 255 36.30 -21.02 -32.81
C ASP A 255 36.43 -20.95 -34.33
N GLY A 256 37.45 -20.26 -34.79
CA GLY A 256 37.88 -20.18 -36.16
C GLY A 256 39.39 -20.24 -36.27
N THR A 257 39.87 -21.40 -36.60
CA THR A 257 41.16 -21.76 -37.29
C THR A 257 42.15 -20.63 -37.57
#